data_d19d61f7e2efd94809e6b94c741e0198
#
_entry.id   d19d61f7e2efd94809e6b94c741e0198
#
_cell.length_a   1.000
_cell.length_b   1.000
_cell.length_c   1.000
_cell.angle_alpha   90.00
_cell.angle_beta   90.00
_cell.angle_gamma   90.00
#
_symmetry.space_group_name_H-M   'P 1'
#
loop_
_entity.id
_entity.type
_entity.pdbx_description
1 polymer ?
#
loop_
_entity_poly.entity_id
_entity_poly.type
_entity_poly.pdbx_seq_one_letter_code
_entity_poly.pdbx_strand_id
1 'polypeptide(L)'
;MADRQRLLAKLLFSLALLTVLLFGLMLNASKSHADGFSLADQCPPSFALDRDNRCRLRNLYQLYDSLQKRGLGGLKTALPKHRDGFSPQQIDLGRLLFFDPVLSADNNLSCANCHNPNLGFSDGMARSIGAKGQANERSAPTLWNSAFLQVFFWDARANSLEEQALGPLFSEHEMANTPQQLLASLKQVEAYPALFDQAFGDLGDSLVIDNIVTALTAFQSSLISLNSPYDRYAHGDSKALSENQLSGLNVFRSFVARCSQCHMPPLFTNQQVAVIGTPEPLGLTRDIGAEKTFSSSQLKGGFKVPTLRNIALTAPYMHSGRFTTLREAAEFYNKGRGHAVPDGEKLLLHWHISEPNLTDTELDRLVDFMGALTDERFMPNIPQRVPSGLLNNTTKGGLVTAAGEQP
;
A
#
# COMPACT_ATOMS: atom_id res chain seq x y z
N MET A 1 -33.81 7.76 76.19
CA MET A 1 -34.41 7.63 74.80
C MET A 1 -33.74 8.49 73.75
N ALA A 2 -33.34 9.68 74.02
CA ALA A 2 -32.71 10.59 73.06
C ALA A 2 -31.34 10.12 72.51
N ASP A 3 -30.52 9.48 73.30
CA ASP A 3 -29.17 9.00 72.85
C ASP A 3 -29.24 7.81 71.89
N ARG A 4 -30.22 6.93 72.03
CA ARG A 4 -30.42 5.81 71.10
C ARG A 4 -30.88 6.29 69.71
N GLN A 5 -31.71 7.34 69.68
CA GLN A 5 -32.16 7.92 68.40
C GLN A 5 -31.01 8.65 67.67
N ARG A 6 -30.12 9.32 68.38
CA ARG A 6 -28.92 9.96 67.80
C ARG A 6 -27.92 8.95 67.29
N LEU A 7 -27.76 7.82 67.94
CA LEU A 7 -26.87 6.74 67.49
C LEU A 7 -27.42 6.07 66.24
N LEU A 8 -28.74 5.83 66.16
CA LEU A 8 -29.38 5.23 64.97
C LEU A 8 -29.29 6.19 63.77
N ALA A 9 -29.49 7.47 63.97
CA ALA A 9 -29.38 8.49 62.90
C ALA A 9 -27.92 8.58 62.33
N LYS A 10 -26.90 8.48 63.18
CA LYS A 10 -25.51 8.46 62.75
C LYS A 10 -25.16 7.18 61.98
N LEU A 11 -25.67 6.02 62.41
CA LEU A 11 -25.48 4.77 61.71
C LEU A 11 -26.16 4.76 60.33
N LEU A 12 -27.38 5.24 60.23
CA LEU A 12 -28.10 5.36 58.97
C LEU A 12 -27.42 6.35 58.01
N PHE A 13 -26.89 7.47 58.53
CA PHE A 13 -26.13 8.44 57.70
C PHE A 13 -24.81 7.87 57.22
N SER A 14 -24.08 7.11 58.04
CA SER A 14 -22.84 6.43 57.63
C SER A 14 -23.11 5.32 56.62
N LEU A 15 -24.23 4.59 56.74
CA LEU A 15 -24.61 3.55 55.78
C LEU A 15 -25.00 4.15 54.42
N ALA A 16 -25.74 5.26 54.44
CA ALA A 16 -26.10 6.00 53.23
C ALA A 16 -24.86 6.59 52.51
N LEU A 17 -23.89 7.10 53.27
CA LEU A 17 -22.63 7.62 52.72
C LEU A 17 -21.79 6.47 52.11
N LEU A 18 -21.77 5.32 52.73
CA LEU A 18 -21.05 4.10 52.28
C LEU A 18 -21.70 3.55 51.00
N THR A 19 -23.04 3.55 50.90
CA THR A 19 -23.73 3.12 49.68
C THR A 19 -23.53 4.07 48.53
N VAL A 20 -23.49 5.41 48.74
CA VAL A 20 -23.17 6.39 47.71
C VAL A 20 -21.73 6.30 47.25
N LEU A 21 -20.79 6.02 48.17
CA LEU A 21 -19.38 5.79 47.84
C LEU A 21 -19.18 4.49 47.04
N LEU A 22 -19.87 3.41 47.45
CA LEU A 22 -19.83 2.12 46.74
C LEU A 22 -20.51 2.22 45.36
N PHE A 23 -21.60 2.96 45.25
CA PHE A 23 -22.27 3.23 43.95
C PHE A 23 -21.42 4.13 43.04
N GLY A 24 -20.74 5.13 43.61
CA GLY A 24 -19.76 5.96 42.91
C GLY A 24 -18.51 5.18 42.45
N LEU A 25 -18.05 4.21 43.27
CA LEU A 25 -16.98 3.29 42.93
C LEU A 25 -17.42 2.29 41.85
N MET A 26 -18.65 1.79 41.88
CA MET A 26 -19.22 0.91 40.87
C MET A 26 -19.48 1.66 39.55
N LEU A 27 -19.87 2.92 39.57
CA LEU A 27 -20.00 3.77 38.38
C LEU A 27 -18.64 4.16 37.77
N ASN A 28 -17.58 4.25 38.56
CA ASN A 28 -16.22 4.41 38.07
C ASN A 28 -15.57 3.08 37.64
N ALA A 29 -16.01 1.95 38.16
CA ALA A 29 -15.53 0.61 37.77
C ALA A 29 -16.19 0.12 36.46
N SER A 30 -17.34 0.70 36.07
CA SER A 30 -17.95 0.44 34.74
C SER A 30 -17.56 1.41 33.65
N LYS A 31 -16.59 2.28 33.85
CA LYS A 31 -15.70 2.67 32.73
C LYS A 31 -14.80 1.49 32.48
N SER A 32 -15.37 0.48 31.83
CA SER A 32 -14.69 -0.65 31.28
C SER A 32 -13.45 -0.12 30.53
N HIS A 33 -12.34 -0.77 30.72
CA HIS A 33 -11.19 -0.67 29.88
C HIS A 33 -11.62 -1.04 28.44
N ALA A 34 -12.17 -0.09 27.70
CA ALA A 34 -11.97 -0.06 26.26
C ALA A 34 -10.45 -0.06 26.14
N ASP A 35 -9.87 -1.21 25.88
CA ASP A 35 -8.42 -1.42 25.78
C ASP A 35 -7.86 -0.30 24.94
N GLY A 36 -7.08 0.60 25.52
CA GLY A 36 -6.63 1.91 25.15
C GLY A 36 -6.17 2.18 23.74
N PHE A 37 -7.00 1.89 22.74
CA PHE A 37 -6.78 2.38 21.38
C PHE A 37 -7.22 3.83 21.29
N SER A 38 -6.30 4.70 20.86
CA SER A 38 -6.56 6.09 20.49
C SER A 38 -5.88 6.36 19.16
N LEU A 39 -6.51 7.16 18.31
CA LEU A 39 -5.92 7.54 17.03
C LEU A 39 -4.86 8.62 17.22
N ALA A 40 -3.84 8.60 16.37
CA ALA A 40 -2.80 9.60 16.36
C ALA A 40 -3.36 10.99 16.04
N ASP A 41 -2.81 12.01 16.67
CA ASP A 41 -3.09 13.43 16.44
C ASP A 41 -2.03 14.13 15.57
N GLN A 42 -1.01 13.39 15.17
CA GLN A 42 0.11 13.86 14.36
C GLN A 42 0.11 13.22 12.99
N CYS A 43 0.51 14.00 12.00
CA CYS A 43 0.66 13.50 10.65
C CYS A 43 1.84 12.51 10.54
N PRO A 44 1.76 11.51 9.64
CA PRO A 44 2.88 10.62 9.37
C PRO A 44 4.08 11.39 8.80
N PRO A 45 5.28 10.79 8.82
CA PRO A 45 6.46 11.38 8.19
C PRO A 45 6.18 11.81 6.74
N SER A 46 6.86 12.83 6.26
CA SER A 46 6.62 13.53 4.98
C SER A 46 5.39 14.43 4.93
N PHE A 47 4.57 14.49 5.96
CA PHE A 47 3.39 15.37 6.01
C PHE A 47 3.52 16.42 7.10
N ALA A 48 2.83 17.53 6.92
CA ALA A 48 2.65 18.53 7.96
C ALA A 48 1.16 18.80 8.17
N LEU A 49 0.79 19.00 9.43
CA LEU A 49 -0.55 19.36 9.81
C LEU A 49 -0.83 20.82 9.40
N ASP A 50 -1.93 21.05 8.70
CA ASP A 50 -2.44 22.40 8.39
C ASP A 50 -3.42 22.89 9.47
N ARG A 51 -3.95 24.11 9.27
CA ARG A 51 -4.87 24.76 10.22
C ARG A 51 -6.23 24.08 10.29
N ASP A 52 -6.59 23.30 9.27
CA ASP A 52 -7.86 22.60 9.17
C ASP A 52 -7.78 21.16 9.66
N ASN A 53 -6.74 20.82 10.47
CA ASN A 53 -6.45 19.46 10.96
C ASN A 53 -6.27 18.46 9.84
N ARG A 54 -5.58 18.85 8.74
CA ARG A 54 -5.33 17.98 7.60
C ARG A 54 -3.84 17.81 7.34
N CYS A 55 -3.43 16.60 7.02
CA CYS A 55 -2.07 16.28 6.66
C CYS A 55 -1.79 16.65 5.21
N ARG A 56 -0.82 17.56 5.01
CA ARG A 56 -0.36 18.03 3.70
C ARG A 56 1.03 17.50 3.41
N LEU A 57 1.21 16.91 2.25
CA LEU A 57 2.48 16.35 1.82
C LEU A 57 3.57 17.42 1.78
N ARG A 58 4.76 17.08 2.29
CA ARG A 58 5.99 17.86 2.19
C ARG A 58 7.12 16.95 1.69
N ASN A 59 7.74 17.32 0.58
CA ASN A 59 8.83 16.56 -0.01
C ASN A 59 9.75 17.47 -0.83
N LEU A 60 10.85 16.91 -1.35
CA LEU A 60 11.81 17.65 -2.14
C LEU A 60 11.22 18.27 -3.41
N TYR A 61 10.23 17.62 -4.02
CA TYR A 61 9.63 18.06 -5.29
C TYR A 61 8.72 19.26 -5.14
N GLN A 62 8.23 19.57 -3.94
CA GLN A 62 7.45 20.78 -3.67
C GLN A 62 8.31 22.05 -3.56
N LEU A 63 9.63 21.90 -3.47
CA LEU A 63 10.54 23.03 -3.33
C LEU A 63 10.82 23.74 -4.62
N TYR A 64 10.26 23.30 -5.74
CA TYR A 64 10.36 24.05 -6.99
C TYR A 64 9.05 24.53 -7.57
N ASP A 65 9.11 25.80 -7.92
CA ASP A 65 8.04 26.59 -8.47
C ASP A 65 8.26 26.94 -9.97
N SER A 66 9.37 26.45 -10.55
CA SER A 66 9.76 26.77 -11.91
C SER A 66 10.53 25.64 -12.58
N LEU A 67 10.28 25.44 -13.89
CA LEU A 67 11.06 24.54 -14.74
C LEU A 67 12.54 24.94 -14.85
N GLN A 68 12.89 26.16 -14.46
CA GLN A 68 14.29 26.63 -14.44
C GLN A 68 15.05 26.09 -13.22
N LYS A 69 14.38 25.72 -12.14
CA LYS A 69 14.99 25.06 -10.99
C LYS A 69 15.25 23.59 -11.29
N ARG A 70 16.16 23.34 -12.21
CA ARG A 70 16.50 21.98 -12.61
C ARG A 70 17.51 21.37 -11.64
N GLY A 71 17.34 20.06 -11.39
CA GLY A 71 18.35 19.26 -10.74
C GLY A 71 19.53 18.95 -11.65
N LEU A 72 20.43 18.10 -11.20
CA LEU A 72 21.54 17.62 -12.00
C LEU A 72 21.02 16.91 -13.26
N GLY A 73 21.59 17.27 -14.42
CA GLY A 73 21.18 16.69 -15.70
C GLY A 73 19.72 16.94 -16.12
N GLY A 74 19.04 17.94 -15.53
CA GLY A 74 17.65 18.28 -15.85
C GLY A 74 16.62 17.24 -15.42
N LEU A 75 16.93 16.44 -14.42
CA LEU A 75 16.13 15.27 -13.99
C LEU A 75 14.89 15.60 -13.15
N LYS A 76 14.76 16.84 -12.70
CA LYS A 76 13.58 17.25 -11.91
C LYS A 76 12.36 17.34 -12.80
N THR A 77 11.32 16.64 -12.42
CA THR A 77 10.00 16.74 -13.01
C THR A 77 9.00 17.06 -11.91
N ALA A 78 7.96 17.83 -12.23
CA ALA A 78 6.89 18.12 -11.30
C ALA A 78 6.15 16.82 -10.94
N LEU A 79 5.75 16.70 -9.67
CA LEU A 79 4.83 15.63 -9.26
C LEU A 79 3.44 15.90 -9.84
N PRO A 80 2.71 14.86 -10.26
CA PRO A 80 1.31 15.00 -10.59
C PRO A 80 0.50 15.37 -9.34
N LYS A 81 -0.76 15.77 -9.55
CA LYS A 81 -1.69 15.98 -8.44
C LYS A 81 -1.76 14.71 -7.60
N HIS A 82 -1.64 14.87 -6.31
CA HIS A 82 -1.68 13.77 -5.39
C HIS A 82 -2.88 13.90 -4.45
N ARG A 83 -3.32 12.77 -3.91
CA ARG A 83 -4.43 12.70 -2.98
C ARG A 83 -3.93 12.95 -1.57
N ASP A 84 -4.29 14.07 -0.98
CA ASP A 84 -3.96 14.44 0.40
C ASP A 84 -5.14 15.09 1.14
N GLY A 85 -4.86 15.64 2.30
CA GLY A 85 -5.84 16.41 3.06
C GLY A 85 -6.72 15.55 3.96
N PHE A 86 -6.28 14.35 4.28
CA PHE A 86 -6.88 13.55 5.34
C PHE A 86 -6.42 14.02 6.72
N SER A 87 -7.26 13.84 7.74
CA SER A 87 -6.85 14.09 9.13
C SER A 87 -5.86 13.00 9.61
N PRO A 88 -5.02 13.30 10.63
CA PRO A 88 -4.18 12.29 11.26
C PRO A 88 -5.00 11.08 11.73
N GLN A 89 -6.21 11.32 12.26
CA GLN A 89 -7.10 10.30 12.77
C GLN A 89 -7.61 9.36 11.67
N GLN A 90 -7.96 9.91 10.49
CA GLN A 90 -8.37 9.11 9.33
C GLN A 90 -7.22 8.23 8.83
N ILE A 91 -6.00 8.77 8.77
CA ILE A 91 -4.81 8.02 8.35
C ILE A 91 -4.51 6.89 9.34
N ASP A 92 -4.57 7.18 10.65
CA ASP A 92 -4.25 6.20 11.67
C ASP A 92 -5.32 5.12 11.83
N LEU A 93 -6.60 5.47 11.68
CA LEU A 93 -7.68 4.49 11.59
C LEU A 93 -7.46 3.56 10.39
N GLY A 94 -7.12 4.12 9.23
CA GLY A 94 -6.80 3.34 8.04
C GLY A 94 -5.60 2.41 8.25
N ARG A 95 -4.58 2.86 8.99
CA ARG A 95 -3.45 2.02 9.38
C ARG A 95 -3.90 0.85 10.25
N LEU A 96 -4.72 1.08 11.28
CA LEU A 96 -5.23 0.00 12.12
C LEU A 96 -6.05 -1.01 11.30
N LEU A 97 -6.96 -0.54 10.45
CA LEU A 97 -7.76 -1.38 9.56
C LEU A 97 -6.89 -2.19 8.59
N PHE A 98 -5.86 -1.58 8.00
CA PHE A 98 -4.97 -2.23 7.04
C PHE A 98 -4.26 -3.47 7.60
N PHE A 99 -3.94 -3.45 8.89
CA PHE A 99 -3.27 -4.54 9.59
C PHE A 99 -4.22 -5.49 10.33
N ASP A 100 -5.52 -5.20 10.35
CA ASP A 100 -6.49 -5.98 11.14
C ASP A 100 -7.16 -7.06 10.29
N PRO A 101 -7.00 -8.36 10.66
CA PRO A 101 -7.63 -9.45 9.93
C PRO A 101 -9.17 -9.46 9.97
N VAL A 102 -9.79 -8.67 10.86
CA VAL A 102 -11.26 -8.55 10.95
C VAL A 102 -11.91 -8.10 9.64
N LEU A 103 -11.11 -7.53 8.71
CA LEU A 103 -11.61 -7.11 7.40
C LEU A 103 -11.87 -8.29 6.45
N SER A 104 -11.31 -9.48 6.68
CA SER A 104 -11.60 -10.66 5.88
C SER A 104 -12.79 -11.46 6.43
N ALA A 105 -13.46 -12.22 5.55
CA ALA A 105 -14.66 -12.98 5.93
C ALA A 105 -14.44 -14.01 7.05
N ASP A 106 -13.26 -14.59 7.11
CA ASP A 106 -12.84 -15.62 8.05
C ASP A 106 -11.85 -15.12 9.12
N ASN A 107 -11.63 -13.79 9.18
CA ASN A 107 -10.77 -13.12 10.18
C ASN A 107 -9.30 -13.61 10.18
N ASN A 108 -8.78 -14.06 9.05
CA ASN A 108 -7.42 -14.61 8.96
C ASN A 108 -6.47 -13.82 8.04
N LEU A 109 -7.00 -12.93 7.20
CA LEU A 109 -6.25 -12.10 6.26
C LEU A 109 -6.46 -10.61 6.51
N SER A 110 -5.38 -9.86 6.49
CA SER A 110 -5.38 -8.40 6.43
C SER A 110 -4.78 -7.92 5.11
N CYS A 111 -4.92 -6.64 4.78
CA CYS A 111 -4.25 -6.06 3.59
C CYS A 111 -2.73 -6.28 3.64
N ALA A 112 -2.15 -6.25 4.84
CA ALA A 112 -0.72 -6.41 5.07
C ALA A 112 -0.20 -7.83 4.78
N ASN A 113 -1.06 -8.84 4.60
CA ASN A 113 -0.64 -10.17 4.18
C ASN A 113 -0.14 -10.16 2.72
N CYS A 114 -0.83 -9.41 1.83
CA CYS A 114 -0.43 -9.25 0.43
C CYS A 114 0.40 -7.98 0.19
N HIS A 115 0.32 -7.00 1.09
CA HIS A 115 1.05 -5.74 1.03
C HIS A 115 1.92 -5.54 2.28
N ASN A 116 2.95 -6.39 2.41
CA ASN A 116 3.87 -6.38 3.57
C ASN A 116 4.82 -5.19 3.48
N PRO A 117 4.86 -4.29 4.49
CA PRO A 117 5.78 -3.16 4.51
C PRO A 117 7.24 -3.56 4.34
N ASN A 118 7.66 -4.68 4.94
CA ASN A 118 9.05 -5.16 4.87
C ASN A 118 9.46 -5.69 3.48
N LEU A 119 8.49 -5.89 2.58
CA LEU A 119 8.69 -6.33 1.21
C LEU A 119 8.27 -5.25 0.19
N GLY A 120 8.43 -3.99 0.55
CA GLY A 120 8.05 -2.86 -0.31
C GLY A 120 6.55 -2.76 -0.58
N PHE A 121 5.71 -3.24 0.33
CA PHE A 121 4.26 -3.39 0.17
C PHE A 121 3.84 -4.33 -0.97
N SER A 122 4.66 -5.35 -1.24
CA SER A 122 4.32 -6.58 -1.97
C SER A 122 4.33 -7.75 -0.97
N ASP A 123 4.21 -8.99 -1.42
CA ASP A 123 4.23 -10.17 -0.54
C ASP A 123 5.39 -11.13 -0.79
N GLY A 124 6.23 -10.84 -1.78
CA GLY A 124 7.34 -11.71 -2.17
C GLY A 124 6.91 -12.97 -2.92
N MET A 125 5.65 -13.05 -3.34
CA MET A 125 5.07 -14.20 -4.03
C MET A 125 4.78 -13.88 -5.49
N ALA A 126 4.94 -14.89 -6.36
CA ALA A 126 4.56 -14.74 -7.78
C ALA A 126 3.07 -14.41 -7.92
N ARG A 127 2.25 -15.01 -7.07
CA ARG A 127 0.79 -14.80 -7.01
C ARG A 127 0.37 -14.85 -5.55
N SER A 128 -0.24 -13.81 -5.06
CA SER A 128 -0.70 -13.69 -3.66
C SER A 128 -1.69 -14.79 -3.30
N ILE A 129 -1.66 -15.25 -2.05
CA ILE A 129 -2.61 -16.23 -1.54
C ILE A 129 -3.72 -15.49 -0.80
N GLY A 130 -4.94 -15.63 -1.30
CA GLY A 130 -6.13 -15.03 -0.72
C GLY A 130 -6.93 -15.99 0.15
N ALA A 131 -8.22 -15.68 0.31
CA ALA A 131 -9.14 -16.48 1.09
C ALA A 131 -9.14 -17.95 0.66
N LYS A 132 -9.34 -18.85 1.63
CA LYS A 132 -9.36 -20.31 1.43
C LYS A 132 -8.06 -20.89 0.85
N GLY A 133 -6.93 -20.15 0.95
CA GLY A 133 -5.64 -20.60 0.44
C GLY A 133 -5.51 -20.62 -1.08
N GLN A 134 -6.37 -19.91 -1.80
CA GLN A 134 -6.34 -19.86 -3.26
C GLN A 134 -5.34 -18.83 -3.76
N ALA A 135 -4.55 -19.20 -4.77
CA ALA A 135 -3.65 -18.26 -5.43
C ALA A 135 -4.44 -17.30 -6.32
N ASN A 136 -4.17 -16.00 -6.18
CA ASN A 136 -4.71 -14.97 -7.06
C ASN A 136 -4.15 -15.10 -8.49
N GLU A 137 -4.78 -14.40 -9.43
CA GLU A 137 -4.32 -14.42 -10.83
C GLU A 137 -2.99 -13.68 -11.02
N ARG A 138 -2.72 -12.67 -10.18
CA ARG A 138 -1.59 -11.74 -10.33
C ARG A 138 -0.86 -11.49 -9.02
N SER A 139 0.38 -11.01 -9.12
CA SER A 139 1.18 -10.58 -7.96
C SER A 139 0.63 -9.30 -7.33
N ALA A 140 0.85 -9.12 -6.02
CA ALA A 140 0.52 -7.90 -5.32
C ALA A 140 1.49 -6.76 -5.71
N PRO A 141 1.02 -5.66 -6.32
CA PRO A 141 1.87 -4.52 -6.63
C PRO A 141 2.19 -3.72 -5.37
N THR A 142 3.30 -2.98 -5.40
CA THR A 142 3.63 -2.03 -4.33
C THR A 142 2.53 -0.97 -4.14
N LEU A 143 2.35 -0.53 -2.89
CA LEU A 143 1.47 0.60 -2.54
C LEU A 143 2.21 1.94 -2.44
N TRP A 144 3.54 1.94 -2.56
CA TRP A 144 4.31 3.17 -2.49
C TRP A 144 3.86 4.18 -3.55
N ASN A 145 3.61 5.42 -3.10
CA ASN A 145 3.19 6.53 -3.94
C ASN A 145 1.83 6.33 -4.65
N SER A 146 0.97 5.43 -4.16
CA SER A 146 -0.35 5.18 -4.74
C SER A 146 -1.22 6.45 -4.82
N ALA A 147 -1.02 7.42 -3.91
CA ALA A 147 -1.72 8.70 -3.91
C ALA A 147 -1.54 9.54 -5.19
N PHE A 148 -0.51 9.26 -6.00
CA PHE A 148 -0.25 9.95 -7.27
C PHE A 148 -0.80 9.22 -8.49
N LEU A 149 -1.31 8.00 -8.31
CA LEU A 149 -1.85 7.21 -9.40
C LEU A 149 -3.29 7.61 -9.71
N GLN A 150 -3.66 7.50 -10.98
CA GLN A 150 -5.01 7.76 -11.49
C GLN A 150 -5.72 6.50 -11.97
N VAL A 151 -4.95 5.43 -12.19
CA VAL A 151 -5.48 4.12 -12.58
C VAL A 151 -4.83 3.03 -11.73
N PHE A 152 -5.63 2.04 -11.35
CA PHE A 152 -5.26 1.01 -10.39
C PHE A 152 -5.51 -0.39 -10.95
N PHE A 153 -4.95 -1.39 -10.27
CA PHE A 153 -4.77 -2.76 -10.74
C PHE A 153 -3.81 -2.88 -11.95
N TRP A 154 -3.36 -4.09 -12.22
CA TRP A 154 -2.50 -4.39 -13.36
C TRP A 154 -3.15 -4.10 -14.71
N ASP A 155 -4.46 -4.32 -14.82
CA ASP A 155 -5.26 -4.14 -16.03
C ASP A 155 -5.95 -2.75 -16.11
N ALA A 156 -5.61 -1.82 -15.20
CA ALA A 156 -6.14 -0.46 -15.18
C ALA A 156 -7.67 -0.35 -15.04
N ARG A 157 -8.33 -1.33 -14.37
CA ARG A 157 -9.79 -1.40 -14.27
C ARG A 157 -10.43 -0.47 -13.23
N ALA A 158 -9.66 0.17 -12.35
CA ALA A 158 -10.17 1.13 -11.38
C ALA A 158 -9.51 2.51 -11.57
N ASN A 159 -10.29 3.58 -11.32
CA ASN A 159 -9.89 4.97 -11.58
C ASN A 159 -9.70 5.79 -10.30
N SER A 160 -9.85 5.17 -9.14
CA SER A 160 -9.57 5.79 -7.84
C SER A 160 -9.12 4.74 -6.83
N LEU A 161 -8.46 5.18 -5.74
CA LEU A 161 -8.09 4.29 -4.64
C LEU A 161 -9.32 3.72 -3.93
N GLU A 162 -10.40 4.48 -3.86
CA GLU A 162 -11.66 4.04 -3.27
C GLU A 162 -12.28 2.89 -4.07
N GLU A 163 -12.35 3.06 -5.39
CA GLU A 163 -12.84 2.00 -6.28
C GLU A 163 -11.94 0.77 -6.20
N GLN A 164 -10.62 0.97 -6.13
CA GLN A 164 -9.67 -0.12 -5.99
C GLN A 164 -9.85 -0.87 -4.67
N ALA A 165 -10.03 -0.17 -3.55
CA ALA A 165 -10.12 -0.79 -2.23
C ALA A 165 -11.35 -1.72 -2.07
N LEU A 166 -12.45 -1.43 -2.77
CA LEU A 166 -13.63 -2.29 -2.78
C LEU A 166 -13.36 -3.66 -3.43
N GLY A 167 -12.44 -3.71 -4.41
CA GLY A 167 -12.08 -4.95 -5.09
C GLY A 167 -11.58 -6.03 -4.11
N PRO A 168 -10.43 -5.84 -3.45
CA PRO A 168 -9.88 -6.83 -2.51
C PRO A 168 -10.81 -7.15 -1.34
N LEU A 169 -11.55 -6.17 -0.81
CA LEU A 169 -12.46 -6.39 0.33
C LEU A 169 -13.56 -7.41 -0.03
N PHE A 170 -14.10 -7.35 -1.25
CA PHE A 170 -15.28 -8.11 -1.63
C PHE A 170 -15.03 -9.18 -2.71
N SER A 171 -13.78 -9.31 -3.17
CA SER A 171 -13.38 -10.42 -4.05
C SER A 171 -13.37 -11.74 -3.26
N GLU A 172 -14.06 -12.75 -3.78
CA GLU A 172 -14.09 -14.10 -3.19
C GLU A 172 -12.72 -14.80 -3.20
N HIS A 173 -11.78 -14.33 -4.04
CA HIS A 173 -10.41 -14.84 -4.15
C HIS A 173 -9.42 -14.08 -3.27
N GLU A 174 -9.81 -12.93 -2.69
CA GLU A 174 -8.93 -12.11 -1.85
C GLU A 174 -9.41 -12.11 -0.40
N MET A 175 -10.18 -11.12 0.07
CA MET A 175 -10.67 -11.09 1.46
C MET A 175 -12.06 -11.72 1.65
N ALA A 176 -12.77 -12.03 0.56
CA ALA A 176 -14.02 -12.76 0.48
C ALA A 176 -15.17 -12.25 1.37
N ASN A 177 -15.15 -10.97 1.76
CA ASN A 177 -16.14 -10.37 2.64
C ASN A 177 -17.37 -9.86 1.86
N THR A 178 -18.40 -9.44 2.57
CA THR A 178 -19.54 -8.69 2.03
C THR A 178 -19.71 -7.38 2.81
N PRO A 179 -20.32 -6.33 2.23
CA PRO A 179 -20.53 -5.08 2.96
C PRO A 179 -21.28 -5.28 4.27
N GLN A 180 -22.28 -6.14 4.30
CA GLN A 180 -23.09 -6.42 5.49
C GLN A 180 -22.29 -7.14 6.58
N GLN A 181 -21.51 -8.18 6.19
CA GLN A 181 -20.69 -8.95 7.12
C GLN A 181 -19.55 -8.08 7.66
N LEU A 182 -18.88 -7.31 6.82
CA LEU A 182 -17.81 -6.39 7.23
C LEU A 182 -18.28 -5.39 8.28
N LEU A 183 -19.41 -4.72 8.04
CA LEU A 183 -20.00 -3.79 9.02
C LEU A 183 -20.39 -4.50 10.31
N ALA A 184 -20.98 -5.69 10.23
CA ALA A 184 -21.35 -6.49 11.42
C ALA A 184 -20.12 -6.87 12.24
N SER A 185 -19.05 -7.35 11.58
CA SER A 185 -17.80 -7.73 12.25
C SER A 185 -17.14 -6.53 12.95
N LEU A 186 -17.03 -5.39 12.28
CA LEU A 186 -16.45 -4.18 12.86
C LEU A 186 -17.27 -3.63 14.02
N LYS A 187 -18.62 -3.68 13.95
CA LYS A 187 -19.51 -3.25 15.05
C LYS A 187 -19.40 -4.13 16.29
N GLN A 188 -19.00 -5.38 16.15
CA GLN A 188 -18.78 -6.29 17.28
C GLN A 188 -17.46 -6.04 18.00
N VAL A 189 -16.50 -5.40 17.38
CA VAL A 189 -15.23 -4.99 18.01
C VAL A 189 -15.45 -3.70 18.80
N GLU A 190 -15.40 -3.78 20.13
CA GLU A 190 -15.75 -2.67 21.03
C GLU A 190 -15.08 -1.34 20.69
N ALA A 191 -13.81 -1.36 20.22
CA ALA A 191 -13.05 -0.16 19.96
C ALA A 191 -13.45 0.55 18.66
N TYR A 192 -13.85 -0.17 17.59
CA TYR A 192 -14.03 0.44 16.28
C TYR A 192 -15.11 1.52 16.20
N PRO A 193 -16.32 1.37 16.78
CA PRO A 193 -17.32 2.45 16.71
C PRO A 193 -16.77 3.79 17.22
N ALA A 194 -16.11 3.80 18.37
CA ALA A 194 -15.51 5.01 18.93
C ALA A 194 -14.33 5.55 18.11
N LEU A 195 -13.51 4.69 17.51
CA LEU A 195 -12.41 5.11 16.63
C LEU A 195 -12.94 5.74 15.32
N PHE A 196 -14.03 5.21 14.77
CA PHE A 196 -14.68 5.80 13.59
C PHE A 196 -15.27 7.18 13.94
N ASP A 197 -15.96 7.30 15.07
CA ASP A 197 -16.49 8.59 15.53
C ASP A 197 -15.38 9.64 15.76
N GLN A 198 -14.22 9.21 16.30
CA GLN A 198 -13.04 10.06 16.45
C GLN A 198 -12.49 10.53 15.10
N ALA A 199 -12.51 9.69 14.06
CA ALA A 199 -11.94 10.00 12.76
C ALA A 199 -12.87 10.83 11.86
N PHE A 200 -14.20 10.68 11.99
CA PHE A 200 -15.19 11.26 11.08
C PHE A 200 -16.17 12.24 11.75
N GLY A 201 -16.27 12.24 13.08
CA GLY A 201 -17.02 13.26 13.82
C GLY A 201 -18.53 13.03 13.93
N ASP A 202 -19.07 11.94 13.38
CA ASP A 202 -20.50 11.63 13.40
C ASP A 202 -20.81 10.63 14.51
N LEU A 203 -21.22 11.13 15.68
CA LEU A 203 -21.44 10.31 16.86
C LEU A 203 -22.46 9.17 16.63
N GLY A 204 -21.95 7.94 16.58
CA GLY A 204 -22.72 6.71 16.47
C GLY A 204 -23.05 6.24 15.06
N ASP A 205 -22.84 7.07 14.01
CA ASP A 205 -23.18 6.74 12.61
C ASP A 205 -21.96 6.72 11.68
N SER A 206 -20.74 6.86 12.22
CA SER A 206 -19.52 6.97 11.41
C SER A 206 -19.06 5.63 10.81
N LEU A 207 -19.50 4.48 11.34
CA LEU A 207 -19.06 3.16 10.87
C LEU A 207 -19.91 2.70 9.68
N VAL A 208 -19.56 3.21 8.51
CA VAL A 208 -20.16 2.90 7.19
C VAL A 208 -19.08 2.52 6.19
N ILE A 209 -19.46 1.85 5.10
CA ILE A 209 -18.50 1.37 4.08
C ILE A 209 -17.66 2.51 3.51
N ASP A 210 -18.27 3.66 3.20
CA ASP A 210 -17.55 4.80 2.62
C ASP A 210 -16.45 5.33 3.56
N ASN A 211 -16.68 5.34 4.86
CA ASN A 211 -15.69 5.75 5.84
C ASN A 211 -14.58 4.69 6.04
N ILE A 212 -14.91 3.40 5.95
CA ILE A 212 -13.90 2.31 5.94
C ILE A 212 -12.96 2.49 4.75
N VAL A 213 -13.53 2.67 3.56
CA VAL A 213 -12.79 2.90 2.32
C VAL A 213 -11.97 4.19 2.39
N THR A 214 -12.55 5.28 2.90
CA THR A 214 -11.86 6.55 3.08
C THR A 214 -10.66 6.41 4.03
N ALA A 215 -10.81 5.72 5.16
CA ALA A 215 -9.71 5.49 6.09
C ALA A 215 -8.58 4.64 5.46
N LEU A 216 -8.92 3.54 4.79
CA LEU A 216 -7.94 2.71 4.07
C LEU A 216 -7.21 3.51 2.99
N THR A 217 -7.94 4.34 2.24
CA THR A 217 -7.37 5.24 1.22
C THR A 217 -6.48 6.31 1.84
N ALA A 218 -6.86 6.86 2.98
CA ALA A 218 -6.06 7.84 3.72
C ALA A 218 -4.71 7.26 4.13
N PHE A 219 -4.70 6.03 4.67
CA PHE A 219 -3.46 5.34 5.01
C PHE A 219 -2.61 5.05 3.77
N GLN A 220 -3.18 4.45 2.72
CA GLN A 220 -2.45 4.18 1.48
C GLN A 220 -1.89 5.46 0.85
N SER A 221 -2.63 6.58 0.90
CA SER A 221 -2.18 7.89 0.42
C SER A 221 -1.03 8.47 1.22
N SER A 222 -0.82 8.02 2.45
CA SER A 222 0.29 8.43 3.30
C SER A 222 1.60 7.68 3.03
N LEU A 223 1.55 6.63 2.21
CA LEU A 223 2.72 5.81 1.87
C LEU A 223 3.56 6.50 0.78
N ILE A 224 4.53 7.29 1.20
CA ILE A 224 5.35 8.14 0.31
C ILE A 224 6.79 7.67 0.29
N SER A 225 7.32 7.44 -0.92
CA SER A 225 8.71 7.10 -1.21
C SER A 225 9.26 8.09 -2.24
N LEU A 226 9.81 9.22 -1.78
CA LEU A 226 10.30 10.34 -2.60
C LEU A 226 11.60 10.94 -2.06
N ASN A 227 12.40 10.17 -1.33
CA ASN A 227 13.67 10.60 -0.78
C ASN A 227 14.79 9.53 -0.93
N SER A 228 14.72 8.77 -2.01
CA SER A 228 15.74 7.78 -2.39
C SER A 228 17.08 8.45 -2.75
N PRO A 229 18.17 7.69 -2.93
CA PRO A 229 19.40 8.20 -3.50
C PRO A 229 19.19 8.96 -4.81
N TYR A 230 18.33 8.45 -5.69
CA TYR A 230 17.96 9.14 -6.94
C TYR A 230 17.35 10.53 -6.68
N ASP A 231 16.43 10.64 -5.73
CA ASP A 231 15.76 11.93 -5.45
C ASP A 231 16.77 12.97 -4.95
N ARG A 232 17.64 12.58 -4.03
CA ARG A 232 18.68 13.49 -3.52
C ARG A 232 19.62 13.92 -4.64
N TYR A 233 20.05 13.01 -5.51
CA TYR A 233 20.85 13.34 -6.69
C TYR A 233 20.12 14.32 -7.60
N ALA A 234 18.87 14.02 -7.95
CA ALA A 234 18.06 14.90 -8.79
C ALA A 234 17.90 16.31 -8.19
N HIS A 235 17.95 16.46 -6.87
CA HIS A 235 17.83 17.73 -6.14
C HIS A 235 19.18 18.38 -5.77
N GLY A 236 20.29 17.89 -6.31
CA GLY A 236 21.58 18.59 -6.27
C GLY A 236 22.65 17.92 -5.41
N ASP A 237 22.37 16.81 -4.71
CA ASP A 237 23.39 16.03 -4.03
C ASP A 237 24.13 15.15 -5.03
N SER A 238 25.21 15.68 -5.61
CA SER A 238 26.00 14.98 -6.63
C SER A 238 26.67 13.68 -6.12
N LYS A 239 26.69 13.45 -4.82
CA LYS A 239 27.29 12.26 -4.20
C LYS A 239 26.25 11.21 -3.82
N ALA A 240 24.97 11.47 -4.01
CA ALA A 240 23.89 10.57 -3.61
C ALA A 240 23.83 9.28 -4.44
N LEU A 241 24.33 9.30 -5.68
CA LEU A 241 24.49 8.12 -6.52
C LEU A 241 25.97 7.72 -6.62
N SER A 242 26.24 6.41 -6.57
CA SER A 242 27.55 5.86 -6.91
C SER A 242 27.81 6.00 -8.42
N GLU A 243 29.06 5.81 -8.84
CA GLU A 243 29.44 5.83 -10.28
C GLU A 243 28.67 4.77 -11.07
N ASN A 244 28.46 3.59 -10.48
CA ASN A 244 27.71 2.52 -11.09
C ASN A 244 26.23 2.89 -11.28
N GLN A 245 25.62 3.44 -10.24
CA GLN A 245 24.22 3.90 -10.27
C GLN A 245 24.02 5.05 -11.27
N LEU A 246 24.97 5.96 -11.35
CA LEU A 246 24.95 7.06 -12.33
C LEU A 246 25.10 6.52 -13.76
N SER A 247 25.99 5.55 -13.97
CA SER A 247 26.10 4.87 -15.25
C SER A 247 24.78 4.17 -15.62
N GLY A 248 24.15 3.47 -14.68
CA GLY A 248 22.84 2.83 -14.86
C GLY A 248 21.72 3.82 -15.16
N LEU A 249 21.71 5.00 -14.52
CA LEU A 249 20.77 6.08 -14.85
C LEU A 249 20.94 6.53 -16.30
N ASN A 250 22.19 6.62 -16.80
CA ASN A 250 22.46 6.99 -18.19
C ASN A 250 21.95 5.92 -19.16
N VAL A 251 22.13 4.64 -18.84
CA VAL A 251 21.52 3.52 -19.62
C VAL A 251 20.00 3.65 -19.62
N PHE A 252 19.39 3.79 -18.43
CA PHE A 252 17.94 3.86 -18.23
C PHE A 252 17.27 4.96 -19.08
N ARG A 253 17.89 6.12 -19.18
CA ARG A 253 17.36 7.28 -19.93
C ARG A 253 17.84 7.34 -21.40
N SER A 254 18.68 6.40 -21.83
CA SER A 254 19.23 6.41 -23.19
C SER A 254 18.15 6.19 -24.25
N PHE A 255 18.40 6.66 -25.46
CA PHE A 255 17.55 6.39 -26.62
C PHE A 255 17.61 4.91 -27.07
N VAL A 256 18.61 4.18 -26.63
CA VAL A 256 18.77 2.74 -26.91
C VAL A 256 17.88 1.92 -26.01
N ALA A 257 18.02 2.07 -24.68
CA ALA A 257 17.25 1.30 -23.71
C ALA A 257 15.80 1.78 -23.54
N ARG A 258 15.53 3.10 -23.66
CA ARG A 258 14.21 3.73 -23.61
C ARG A 258 13.37 3.50 -22.38
N CYS A 259 13.94 3.00 -21.29
CA CYS A 259 13.20 2.65 -20.06
C CYS A 259 12.42 3.85 -19.50
N SER A 260 13.04 5.05 -19.53
CA SER A 260 12.44 6.30 -19.02
C SER A 260 11.26 6.81 -19.85
N GLN A 261 10.97 6.24 -21.03
CA GLN A 261 9.82 6.65 -21.83
C GLN A 261 8.49 6.06 -21.29
N CYS A 262 8.57 4.90 -20.63
CA CYS A 262 7.44 4.30 -19.93
C CYS A 262 7.55 4.54 -18.42
N HIS A 263 8.73 4.33 -17.84
CA HIS A 263 9.00 4.53 -16.43
C HIS A 263 9.53 5.95 -16.17
N MET A 264 8.65 6.94 -16.36
CA MET A 264 9.01 8.37 -16.28
C MET A 264 9.23 8.83 -14.83
N PRO A 265 10.37 9.53 -14.54
CA PRO A 265 10.52 10.18 -13.23
C PRO A 265 9.46 11.29 -13.04
N PRO A 266 9.13 11.66 -11.78
CA PRO A 266 9.71 11.17 -10.54
C PRO A 266 9.06 9.88 -10.02
N LEU A 267 7.91 9.46 -10.53
CA LEU A 267 7.20 8.26 -10.06
C LEU A 267 7.66 6.98 -10.76
N PHE A 268 8.46 7.10 -11.80
CA PHE A 268 8.93 5.97 -12.63
C PHE A 268 7.78 5.13 -13.20
N THR A 269 6.75 5.82 -13.65
CA THR A 269 5.59 5.29 -14.38
C THR A 269 4.94 6.40 -15.20
N ASN A 270 4.40 6.07 -16.36
CA ASN A 270 3.49 6.92 -17.12
C ASN A 270 2.02 6.49 -16.95
N GLN A 271 1.76 5.43 -16.17
CA GLN A 271 0.45 4.84 -15.88
C GLN A 271 -0.33 4.35 -17.12
N GLN A 272 0.27 4.34 -18.30
CA GLN A 272 -0.35 3.83 -19.52
C GLN A 272 -0.35 2.31 -19.54
N VAL A 273 -1.28 1.73 -20.28
CA VAL A 273 -1.28 0.29 -20.58
C VAL A 273 -0.33 0.02 -21.74
N ALA A 274 0.55 -0.97 -21.57
CA ALA A 274 1.49 -1.40 -22.58
C ALA A 274 1.46 -2.92 -22.75
N VAL A 275 1.45 -3.37 -24.01
CA VAL A 275 1.61 -4.79 -24.37
C VAL A 275 3.09 -5.03 -24.63
N ILE A 276 3.74 -5.79 -23.77
CA ILE A 276 5.19 -6.04 -23.84
C ILE A 276 5.55 -7.49 -24.12
N GLY A 277 4.55 -8.38 -24.15
CA GLY A 277 4.76 -9.80 -24.46
C GLY A 277 5.40 -10.57 -23.31
N THR A 278 5.16 -10.18 -22.05
CA THR A 278 5.65 -10.92 -20.88
C THR A 278 5.18 -12.39 -20.93
N PRO A 279 6.08 -13.37 -20.77
CA PRO A 279 5.67 -14.77 -20.71
C PRO A 279 5.00 -15.08 -19.37
N GLU A 280 4.04 -15.99 -19.41
CA GLU A 280 3.46 -16.53 -18.18
C GLU A 280 4.39 -17.57 -17.53
N PRO A 281 4.24 -17.82 -16.23
CA PRO A 281 4.83 -19.01 -15.60
C PRO A 281 4.41 -20.29 -16.31
N LEU A 282 5.30 -21.31 -16.28
CA LEU A 282 5.06 -22.57 -16.98
C LEU A 282 3.73 -23.22 -16.52
N GLY A 283 2.92 -23.63 -17.48
CA GLY A 283 1.63 -24.29 -17.25
C GLY A 283 0.45 -23.35 -17.02
N LEU A 284 0.67 -22.02 -17.03
CA LEU A 284 -0.41 -21.05 -16.96
C LEU A 284 -0.80 -20.54 -18.36
N THR A 285 -2.10 -20.32 -18.54
CA THR A 285 -2.63 -19.64 -19.73
C THR A 285 -2.29 -18.15 -19.67
N ARG A 286 -2.14 -17.53 -20.85
CA ARG A 286 -1.88 -16.08 -20.92
C ARG A 286 -2.98 -15.28 -20.29
N ASP A 287 -2.60 -14.39 -19.39
CA ASP A 287 -3.49 -13.34 -18.88
C ASP A 287 -3.76 -12.33 -19.99
N ILE A 288 -5.03 -12.14 -20.31
CA ILE A 288 -5.46 -11.21 -21.38
C ILE A 288 -5.33 -9.74 -20.98
N GLY A 289 -5.05 -9.46 -19.70
CA GLY A 289 -4.78 -8.12 -19.17
C GLY A 289 -5.90 -7.12 -19.45
N ALA A 290 -5.54 -5.96 -19.95
CA ALA A 290 -6.43 -4.84 -20.23
C ALA A 290 -7.40 -5.08 -21.40
N GLU A 291 -7.26 -6.14 -22.19
CA GLU A 291 -8.25 -6.51 -23.22
C GLU A 291 -9.65 -6.60 -22.62
N LYS A 292 -9.78 -7.26 -21.47
CA LYS A 292 -11.07 -7.42 -20.77
C LYS A 292 -11.62 -6.07 -20.29
N THR A 293 -10.76 -5.23 -19.71
CA THR A 293 -11.15 -3.92 -19.16
C THR A 293 -11.68 -2.98 -20.23
N PHE A 294 -10.99 -2.90 -21.36
CA PHE A 294 -11.29 -1.93 -22.41
C PHE A 294 -12.03 -2.54 -23.62
N SER A 295 -12.37 -3.82 -23.59
CA SER A 295 -12.99 -4.55 -24.71
C SER A 295 -12.23 -4.34 -26.02
N SER A 296 -10.90 -4.36 -25.97
CA SER A 296 -10.03 -4.06 -27.11
C SER A 296 -8.97 -5.15 -27.29
N SER A 297 -9.06 -5.89 -28.39
CA SER A 297 -8.07 -6.93 -28.75
C SER A 297 -6.66 -6.38 -28.96
N GLN A 298 -6.51 -5.07 -29.22
CA GLN A 298 -5.21 -4.40 -29.29
C GLN A 298 -4.48 -4.36 -27.96
N LEU A 299 -5.20 -4.49 -26.83
CA LEU A 299 -4.67 -4.48 -25.48
C LEU A 299 -4.55 -5.88 -24.87
N LYS A 300 -4.67 -6.93 -25.70
CA LYS A 300 -4.47 -8.32 -25.25
C LYS A 300 -3.08 -8.49 -24.66
N GLY A 301 -2.99 -8.99 -23.41
CA GLY A 301 -1.74 -9.12 -22.67
C GLY A 301 -1.10 -7.77 -22.31
N GLY A 302 -1.90 -6.70 -22.28
CA GLY A 302 -1.49 -5.37 -21.88
C GLY A 302 -1.70 -5.11 -20.40
N PHE A 303 -0.70 -4.50 -19.76
CA PHE A 303 -0.74 -4.15 -18.35
C PHE A 303 -0.31 -2.71 -18.13
N LYS A 304 -0.85 -2.11 -17.07
CA LYS A 304 -0.44 -0.77 -16.64
C LYS A 304 1.04 -0.78 -16.32
N VAL A 305 1.79 0.19 -16.85
CA VAL A 305 3.20 0.41 -16.50
C VAL A 305 3.30 0.69 -15.00
N PRO A 306 3.92 -0.22 -14.20
CA PRO A 306 4.03 -0.02 -12.77
C PRO A 306 5.09 1.01 -12.43
N THR A 307 5.02 1.56 -11.21
CA THR A 307 6.14 2.33 -10.65
C THR A 307 7.35 1.43 -10.42
N LEU A 308 8.56 2.00 -10.58
CA LEU A 308 9.80 1.35 -10.16
C LEU A 308 10.30 1.85 -8.79
N ARG A 309 9.51 2.65 -8.09
CA ARG A 309 9.84 3.06 -6.73
C ARG A 309 9.91 1.82 -5.83
N ASN A 310 11.01 1.71 -5.07
CA ASN A 310 11.29 0.59 -4.18
C ASN A 310 11.34 -0.80 -4.89
N ILE A 311 11.56 -0.82 -6.20
CA ILE A 311 11.49 -2.03 -7.02
C ILE A 311 12.45 -3.14 -6.54
N ALA A 312 13.58 -2.79 -5.94
CA ALA A 312 14.53 -3.76 -5.40
C ALA A 312 13.95 -4.63 -4.26
N LEU A 313 12.85 -4.20 -3.64
CA LEU A 313 12.21 -4.89 -2.51
C LEU A 313 11.01 -5.74 -2.93
N THR A 314 10.54 -5.64 -4.19
CA THR A 314 9.23 -6.18 -4.61
C THR A 314 9.34 -7.37 -5.56
N ALA A 315 10.43 -8.14 -5.46
CA ALA A 315 10.52 -9.41 -6.18
C ALA A 315 9.41 -10.39 -5.71
N PRO A 316 8.91 -11.29 -6.60
CA PRO A 316 9.25 -11.45 -8.02
C PRO A 316 8.50 -10.45 -8.91
N TYR A 317 8.97 -10.28 -10.15
CA TYR A 317 8.59 -9.20 -11.05
C TYR A 317 7.57 -9.61 -12.11
N MET A 318 6.94 -8.60 -12.72
CA MET A 318 5.80 -8.64 -13.65
C MET A 318 4.47 -8.98 -12.95
N HIS A 319 3.38 -8.89 -13.71
CA HIS A 319 2.01 -9.16 -13.21
C HIS A 319 1.82 -10.58 -12.66
N SER A 320 2.60 -11.52 -13.15
CA SER A 320 2.52 -12.94 -12.78
C SER A 320 3.73 -13.41 -11.94
N GLY A 321 4.61 -12.49 -11.50
CA GLY A 321 5.82 -12.84 -10.77
C GLY A 321 6.81 -13.70 -11.58
N ARG A 322 6.83 -13.54 -12.90
CA ARG A 322 7.58 -14.41 -13.84
C ARG A 322 9.09 -14.40 -13.61
N PHE A 323 9.65 -13.28 -13.19
CA PHE A 323 11.10 -13.14 -12.99
C PHE A 323 11.43 -12.95 -11.52
N THR A 324 12.42 -13.67 -11.03
CA THR A 324 12.81 -13.68 -9.62
C THR A 324 13.81 -12.59 -9.28
N THR A 325 14.52 -12.06 -10.28
CA THR A 325 15.53 -11.01 -10.12
C THR A 325 15.31 -9.84 -11.07
N LEU A 326 15.77 -8.64 -10.68
CA LEU A 326 15.79 -7.47 -11.56
C LEU A 326 16.63 -7.70 -12.81
N ARG A 327 17.70 -8.50 -12.69
CA ARG A 327 18.54 -8.84 -13.81
C ARG A 327 17.78 -9.63 -14.87
N GLU A 328 17.03 -10.67 -14.48
CA GLU A 328 16.17 -11.43 -15.41
C GLU A 328 15.13 -10.56 -16.09
N ALA A 329 14.51 -9.62 -15.32
CA ALA A 329 13.56 -8.67 -15.89
C ALA A 329 14.24 -7.73 -16.93
N ALA A 330 15.45 -7.23 -16.64
CA ALA A 330 16.20 -6.40 -17.57
C ALA A 330 16.63 -7.17 -18.83
N GLU A 331 17.04 -8.42 -18.70
CA GLU A 331 17.37 -9.32 -19.82
C GLU A 331 16.15 -9.58 -20.73
N PHE A 332 14.96 -9.73 -20.14
CA PHE A 332 13.75 -9.86 -20.93
C PHE A 332 13.53 -8.62 -21.83
N TYR A 333 13.68 -7.42 -21.28
CA TYR A 333 13.60 -6.20 -22.09
C TYR A 333 14.73 -6.09 -23.11
N ASN A 334 15.93 -6.54 -22.76
CA ASN A 334 17.10 -6.51 -23.66
C ASN A 334 16.91 -7.37 -24.91
N LYS A 335 16.24 -8.52 -24.79
CA LYS A 335 15.87 -9.37 -25.91
C LYS A 335 14.73 -8.80 -26.76
N GLY A 336 13.84 -8.07 -26.16
CA GLY A 336 12.75 -7.30 -26.80
C GLY A 336 11.90 -8.06 -27.81
N ARG A 337 11.22 -7.34 -28.69
CA ARG A 337 10.46 -7.81 -29.89
C ARG A 337 9.54 -9.00 -29.67
N GLY A 338 9.09 -9.25 -28.42
CA GLY A 338 8.18 -10.35 -28.14
C GLY A 338 8.78 -11.74 -28.30
N HIS A 339 10.10 -11.89 -28.13
CA HIS A 339 10.82 -13.18 -28.20
C HIS A 339 10.24 -14.28 -27.31
N ALA A 340 9.48 -13.89 -26.28
CA ALA A 340 8.82 -14.79 -25.32
C ALA A 340 7.34 -15.04 -25.62
N VAL A 341 6.80 -14.49 -26.72
CA VAL A 341 5.43 -14.75 -27.18
C VAL A 341 5.41 -16.12 -27.87
N PRO A 342 4.55 -17.06 -27.45
CA PRO A 342 4.45 -18.38 -28.06
C PRO A 342 4.12 -18.31 -29.55
N ASP A 343 4.63 -19.29 -30.31
CA ASP A 343 4.32 -19.43 -31.73
C ASP A 343 2.81 -19.53 -31.97
N GLY A 344 2.34 -18.79 -32.98
CA GLY A 344 0.92 -18.73 -33.33
C GLY A 344 0.09 -17.73 -32.53
N GLU A 345 0.61 -17.18 -31.44
CA GLU A 345 -0.05 -16.13 -30.70
C GLU A 345 0.26 -14.74 -31.30
N LYS A 346 -0.76 -13.91 -31.47
CA LYS A 346 -0.57 -12.55 -32.01
C LYS A 346 -0.85 -11.52 -30.92
N LEU A 347 0.17 -10.70 -30.61
CA LEU A 347 0.08 -9.55 -29.72
C LEU A 347 0.46 -8.28 -30.50
N LEU A 348 -0.22 -7.18 -30.23
CA LEU A 348 0.18 -5.87 -30.73
C LEU A 348 1.16 -5.24 -29.74
N LEU A 349 2.43 -5.59 -29.87
CA LEU A 349 3.48 -5.10 -28.97
C LEU A 349 3.62 -3.59 -29.06
N HIS A 350 3.85 -2.96 -27.91
CA HIS A 350 4.14 -1.55 -27.83
C HIS A 350 5.41 -1.22 -28.64
N TRP A 351 5.38 -0.20 -29.46
CA TRP A 351 6.44 0.14 -30.43
C TRP A 351 7.80 0.48 -29.78
N HIS A 352 7.85 0.79 -28.48
CA HIS A 352 9.09 0.96 -27.73
C HIS A 352 9.81 -0.36 -27.41
N ILE A 353 9.16 -1.50 -27.57
CA ILE A 353 9.75 -2.81 -27.29
C ILE A 353 10.64 -3.21 -28.45
N SER A 354 11.88 -2.75 -28.38
CA SER A 354 12.97 -3.02 -29.33
C SER A 354 14.00 -3.96 -28.73
N GLU A 355 15.04 -4.27 -29.46
CA GLU A 355 16.22 -5.02 -28.98
C GLU A 355 17.36 -4.04 -28.71
N PRO A 356 17.51 -3.56 -27.44
CA PRO A 356 18.57 -2.59 -27.14
C PRO A 356 19.98 -3.16 -27.28
N ASN A 357 20.16 -4.48 -27.17
CA ASN A 357 21.45 -5.17 -27.21
C ASN A 357 22.46 -4.62 -26.20
N LEU A 358 22.01 -4.37 -24.99
CA LEU A 358 22.87 -3.92 -23.89
C LEU A 358 23.85 -5.04 -23.52
N THR A 359 25.07 -4.65 -23.20
CA THR A 359 26.08 -5.56 -22.65
C THR A 359 25.74 -6.00 -21.24
N ASP A 360 26.35 -7.08 -20.75
CA ASP A 360 26.18 -7.54 -19.36
C ASP A 360 26.52 -6.46 -18.36
N THR A 361 27.58 -5.69 -18.61
CA THR A 361 27.95 -4.55 -17.75
C THR A 361 26.87 -3.48 -17.71
N GLU A 362 26.25 -3.12 -18.83
CA GLU A 362 25.17 -2.14 -18.87
C GLU A 362 23.90 -2.64 -18.17
N LEU A 363 23.59 -3.93 -18.29
CA LEU A 363 22.49 -4.57 -17.55
C LEU A 363 22.75 -4.55 -16.04
N ASP A 364 23.98 -4.83 -15.59
CA ASP A 364 24.36 -4.75 -14.17
C ASP A 364 24.25 -3.31 -13.65
N ARG A 365 24.70 -2.31 -14.43
CA ARG A 365 24.53 -0.89 -14.07
C ARG A 365 23.08 -0.48 -13.99
N LEU A 366 22.24 -0.99 -14.88
CA LEU A 366 20.80 -0.75 -14.84
C LEU A 366 20.18 -1.28 -13.53
N VAL A 367 20.57 -2.49 -13.09
CA VAL A 367 20.16 -3.07 -11.82
C VAL A 367 20.66 -2.22 -10.64
N ASP A 368 21.93 -1.79 -10.66
CA ASP A 368 22.48 -0.88 -9.65
C ASP A 368 21.65 0.41 -9.52
N PHE A 369 21.25 0.99 -10.66
CA PHE A 369 20.41 2.18 -10.67
C PHE A 369 19.00 1.91 -10.12
N MET A 370 18.37 0.80 -10.46
CA MET A 370 17.05 0.43 -9.92
C MET A 370 17.10 0.29 -8.39
N GLY A 371 18.21 -0.18 -7.83
CA GLY A 371 18.45 -0.18 -6.39
C GLY A 371 18.45 1.22 -5.76
N ALA A 372 18.91 2.24 -6.50
CA ALA A 372 18.91 3.63 -6.03
C ALA A 372 17.53 4.29 -5.97
N LEU A 373 16.46 3.59 -6.40
CA LEU A 373 15.07 4.04 -6.30
C LEU A 373 14.41 3.62 -4.98
N THR A 374 15.16 3.01 -4.07
CA THR A 374 14.67 2.53 -2.77
C THR A 374 14.74 3.64 -1.73
N ASP A 375 13.62 3.87 -1.04
CA ASP A 375 13.50 4.79 0.09
C ASP A 375 12.72 4.12 1.21
N GLU A 376 13.39 3.83 2.33
CA GLU A 376 12.83 3.15 3.49
C GLU A 376 12.67 4.08 4.71
N ARG A 377 12.88 5.41 4.54
CA ARG A 377 12.91 6.34 5.68
C ARG A 377 11.56 6.58 6.32
N PHE A 378 10.50 6.41 5.55
CA PHE A 378 9.14 6.73 5.98
C PHE A 378 8.27 5.49 6.11
N MET A 379 8.88 4.40 6.58
CA MET A 379 8.14 3.19 6.90
C MET A 379 7.04 3.48 7.93
N PRO A 380 5.80 3.07 7.69
CA PRO A 380 4.72 3.24 8.64
C PRO A 380 4.96 2.38 9.89
N ASN A 381 4.47 2.83 11.02
CA ASN A 381 4.49 2.05 12.24
C ASN A 381 3.54 0.85 12.11
N ILE A 382 4.08 -0.36 12.14
CA ILE A 382 3.31 -1.61 12.16
C ILE A 382 2.71 -1.77 13.55
N PRO A 383 1.37 -1.85 13.72
CA PRO A 383 0.76 -1.97 15.03
C PRO A 383 1.10 -3.32 15.67
N GLN A 384 1.56 -3.32 16.91
CA GLN A 384 1.80 -4.54 17.66
C GLN A 384 0.49 -5.29 18.03
N ARG A 385 -0.58 -4.53 18.19
CA ARG A 385 -1.94 -5.01 18.48
C ARG A 385 -2.91 -4.25 17.56
N VAL A 386 -3.94 -4.95 17.12
CA VAL A 386 -5.05 -4.37 16.36
C VAL A 386 -6.32 -4.36 17.20
N PRO A 387 -7.30 -3.48 16.92
CA PRO A 387 -8.51 -3.34 17.73
C PRO A 387 -9.33 -4.61 17.89
N SER A 388 -9.34 -5.50 16.90
CA SER A 388 -10.04 -6.79 16.99
C SER A 388 -9.41 -7.76 18.00
N GLY A 389 -8.18 -7.53 18.44
CA GLY A 389 -7.39 -8.47 19.23
C GLY A 389 -6.88 -9.69 18.47
N LEU A 390 -7.14 -9.77 17.16
CA LEU A 390 -6.62 -10.82 16.28
C LEU A 390 -5.11 -10.68 16.08
N LEU A 391 -4.46 -11.77 15.70
CA LEU A 391 -3.01 -11.76 15.47
C LEU A 391 -2.68 -11.02 14.18
N ASN A 392 -1.84 -9.99 14.31
CA ASN A 392 -1.22 -9.36 13.17
C ASN A 392 -0.05 -10.23 12.67
N ASN A 393 -0.27 -10.99 11.62
CA ASN A 393 0.72 -11.96 11.09
C ASN A 393 1.96 -11.31 10.48
N THR A 394 1.96 -10.00 10.24
CA THR A 394 3.12 -9.27 9.70
C THR A 394 4.22 -9.01 10.72
N THR A 395 3.92 -9.10 12.04
CA THR A 395 4.92 -8.91 13.10
C THR A 395 5.80 -10.13 13.33
N LYS A 396 5.37 -11.30 12.89
CA LYS A 396 6.20 -12.51 12.86
C LYS A 396 6.82 -12.57 11.47
N GLY A 397 8.11 -12.24 11.35
CA GLY A 397 8.92 -12.48 10.14
C GLY A 397 8.94 -13.97 9.80
N GLY A 398 7.87 -14.46 9.22
CA GLY A 398 7.64 -15.83 8.85
C GLY A 398 6.67 -15.86 7.69
N LEU A 399 7.21 -16.25 6.53
CA LEU A 399 6.43 -16.88 5.49
C LEU A 399 5.38 -17.78 6.14
N VAL A 400 4.11 -17.58 5.79
CA VAL A 400 3.12 -18.64 5.91
C VAL A 400 3.60 -19.72 4.94
N THR A 401 4.41 -20.66 5.43
CA THR A 401 4.65 -21.90 4.71
C THR A 401 3.30 -22.56 4.57
N ALA A 402 2.85 -22.69 3.32
CA ALA A 402 1.72 -23.53 3.00
C ALA A 402 1.91 -24.87 3.73
N ALA A 403 1.03 -25.18 4.67
CA ALA A 403 1.01 -26.47 5.32
C ALA A 403 0.68 -27.53 4.26
N GLY A 404 1.67 -28.32 3.90
CA GLY A 404 1.45 -29.45 3.02
C GLY A 404 2.59 -29.80 2.08
N GLU A 405 3.80 -30.03 2.59
CA GLU A 405 4.71 -31.00 2.04
C GLU A 405 5.60 -31.50 3.19
N GLN A 406 5.26 -32.67 3.71
CA GLN A 406 6.18 -33.53 4.46
C GLN A 406 6.93 -34.44 3.46
N PRO A 407 8.15 -34.88 3.82
CA PRO A 407 9.20 -35.38 2.95
C PRO A 407 8.88 -36.67 2.19
#